data_07aa3111aabedb415cce79900a7b3df8
#
_entry.id   07aa3111aabedb415cce79900a7b3df8
#
_cell.length_a   1.000
_cell.length_b   1.000
_cell.length_c   1.000
_cell.angle_alpha   90.00
_cell.angle_beta   90.00
_cell.angle_gamma   90.00
#
_symmetry.space_group_name_H-M   'P 1'
#
loop_
_entity.id
_entity.type
_entity.pdbx_description
1 polymer ?
#
loop_
_entity_poly.entity_id
_entity_poly.type
_entity_poly.pdbx_seq_one_letter_code
_entity_poly.pdbx_strand_id
1 'polypeptide(L)'
;MPETTRFIVYACPRGPLHDQIEAYYERTLNEVGRNLAHDYMPHISLTGFFRDDVSAAPHYAATLEETVFAEPEPAAVRITGMPLLPDWLGLTIEAEELRRRVATFATHA
;
A
#
# COMPACT_ATOMS: atom_id res chain seq x y z
N MET A 1 -24.95 -1.35 19.56
CA MET A 1 -24.36 -2.23 18.52
C MET A 1 -23.00 -1.70 18.13
N PRO A 2 -21.97 -2.55 18.16
CA PRO A 2 -20.69 -2.10 17.64
C PRO A 2 -20.78 -1.84 16.14
N GLU A 3 -20.13 -0.77 15.72
CA GLU A 3 -20.00 -0.43 14.31
C GLU A 3 -18.82 -1.17 13.71
N THR A 4 -19.06 -1.86 12.61
CA THR A 4 -17.96 -2.47 11.86
C THR A 4 -17.53 -1.57 10.72
N THR A 5 -16.26 -1.62 10.40
CA THR A 5 -15.69 -0.89 9.26
C THR A 5 -14.72 -1.80 8.50
N ARG A 6 -14.38 -1.38 7.30
CA ARG A 6 -13.37 -2.08 6.50
C ARG A 6 -12.00 -1.47 6.77
N PHE A 7 -11.03 -2.34 6.92
CA PHE A 7 -9.63 -1.97 7.07
C PHE A 7 -8.83 -2.51 5.90
N ILE A 8 -7.76 -1.83 5.59
CA ILE A 8 -6.75 -2.30 4.65
C ILE A 8 -5.39 -1.78 5.10
N VAL A 9 -4.36 -2.58 4.92
CA VAL A 9 -2.98 -2.15 5.16
C VAL A 9 -2.28 -2.00 3.83
N TYR A 10 -1.66 -0.87 3.62
CA TYR A 10 -0.87 -0.61 2.43
C TYR A 10 0.42 0.13 2.76
N ALA A 11 1.41 -0.01 1.89
CA ALA A 11 2.68 0.70 1.99
C ALA A 11 2.72 1.82 0.96
N CYS A 12 3.31 2.96 1.33
CA CYS A 12 3.51 4.07 0.41
C CYS A 12 4.99 4.14 0.04
N PRO A 13 5.33 4.17 -1.25
CA PRO A 13 6.72 4.35 -1.67
C PRO A 13 7.20 5.74 -1.27
N ARG A 14 8.49 5.88 -1.02
CA ARG A 14 9.14 7.13 -0.66
C ARG A 14 10.32 7.40 -1.58
N GLY A 15 10.80 8.65 -1.56
CA GLY A 15 11.98 9.05 -2.31
C GLY A 15 11.74 9.12 -3.81
N PRO A 16 12.74 8.79 -4.63
CA PRO A 16 12.66 8.96 -6.08
C PRO A 16 11.48 8.22 -6.73
N LEU A 17 11.12 7.03 -6.24
CA LEU A 17 10.00 6.29 -6.80
C LEU A 17 8.68 7.03 -6.59
N HIS A 18 8.46 7.56 -5.39
CA HIS A 18 7.27 8.37 -5.10
C HIS A 18 7.20 9.56 -6.05
N ASP A 19 8.30 10.28 -6.22
CA ASP A 19 8.35 11.47 -7.06
C ASP A 19 8.09 11.14 -8.53
N GLN A 20 8.62 10.03 -9.01
CA GLN A 20 8.41 9.56 -10.38
C GLN A 20 6.94 9.19 -10.63
N ILE A 21 6.29 8.52 -9.68
CA ILE A 21 4.88 8.15 -9.81
C ILE A 21 4.00 9.41 -9.78
N GLU A 22 4.28 10.35 -8.88
CA GLU A 22 3.54 11.61 -8.81
C GLU A 22 3.66 12.41 -10.12
N ALA A 23 4.86 12.48 -10.69
CA ALA A 23 5.09 13.15 -11.96
C ALA A 23 4.34 12.47 -13.10
N TYR A 24 4.27 11.14 -13.09
CA TYR A 24 3.50 10.39 -14.06
C TYR A 24 2.00 10.67 -13.93
N TYR A 25 1.47 10.71 -12.72
CA TYR A 25 0.07 11.04 -12.46
C TYR A 25 -0.28 12.44 -12.96
N GLU A 26 0.57 13.42 -12.68
CA GLU A 26 0.36 14.79 -13.14
C GLU A 26 0.36 14.87 -14.67
N ARG A 27 1.30 14.20 -15.32
CA ARG A 27 1.37 14.17 -16.78
C ARG A 27 0.13 13.53 -17.40
N THR A 28 -0.32 12.39 -16.88
CA THR A 28 -1.52 11.74 -17.41
C THR A 28 -2.78 12.56 -17.16
N LEU A 29 -2.87 13.25 -16.03
CA LEU A 29 -3.97 14.15 -15.75
C LEU A 29 -4.05 15.27 -16.81
N ASN A 30 -2.90 15.84 -17.16
CA ASN A 30 -2.82 16.95 -18.14
C ASN A 30 -3.05 16.48 -19.58
N GLU A 31 -2.60 15.29 -19.94
CA GLU A 31 -2.64 14.79 -21.32
C GLU A 31 -3.93 14.06 -21.66
N VAL A 32 -4.47 13.27 -20.75
CA VAL A 32 -5.61 12.39 -21.02
C VAL A 32 -6.78 12.56 -20.05
N GLY A 33 -6.65 13.47 -19.08
CA GLY A 33 -7.69 13.72 -18.11
C GLY A 33 -7.63 12.80 -16.87
N ARG A 34 -8.53 13.07 -15.94
CA ARG A 34 -8.58 12.38 -14.64
C ARG A 34 -9.08 10.94 -14.78
N ASN A 35 -8.51 10.04 -13.98
CA ASN A 35 -8.99 8.67 -13.82
C ASN A 35 -8.98 8.28 -12.34
N LEU A 36 -9.38 7.04 -12.02
CA LEU A 36 -9.47 6.59 -10.63
C LEU A 36 -8.14 6.60 -9.89
N ALA A 37 -7.02 6.41 -10.58
CA ALA A 37 -5.72 6.43 -9.96
C ALA A 37 -5.38 7.78 -9.33
N HIS A 38 -5.92 8.87 -9.87
CA HIS A 38 -5.68 10.22 -9.35
C HIS A 38 -6.37 10.47 -8.01
N ASP A 39 -7.31 9.60 -7.60
CA ASP A 39 -7.98 9.72 -6.30
C ASP A 39 -7.17 9.12 -5.16
N TYR A 40 -6.07 8.46 -5.45
CA TYR A 40 -5.26 7.75 -4.45
C TYR A 40 -3.80 8.17 -4.52
N MET A 41 -3.13 8.18 -3.35
CA MET A 41 -1.68 8.27 -3.34
C MET A 41 -1.09 6.98 -3.90
N PRO A 42 0.15 7.03 -4.44
CA PRO A 42 0.86 5.80 -4.81
C PRO A 42 0.98 4.85 -3.61
N HIS A 43 0.59 3.59 -3.79
CA HIS A 43 0.61 2.63 -2.70
C HIS A 43 0.70 1.20 -3.21
N ILE A 44 1.09 0.32 -2.30
CA ILE A 44 1.12 -1.13 -2.49
C ILE A 44 0.18 -1.72 -1.45
N SER A 45 -0.88 -2.39 -1.87
CA SER A 45 -1.79 -3.06 -0.95
C SER A 45 -1.10 -4.29 -0.36
N LEU A 46 -0.97 -4.34 0.96
CA LEU A 46 -0.32 -5.44 1.67
C LEU A 46 -1.31 -6.49 2.14
N THR A 47 -2.54 -6.08 2.38
CA THR A 47 -3.65 -6.98 2.72
C THR A 47 -4.82 -6.71 1.78
N GLY A 48 -5.78 -7.63 1.71
CA GLY A 48 -7.10 -7.30 1.19
C GLY A 48 -7.88 -6.49 2.23
N PHE A 49 -9.10 -6.09 1.87
CA PHE A 49 -9.98 -5.48 2.86
C PHE A 49 -10.44 -6.52 3.87
N PHE A 50 -10.46 -6.13 5.14
CA PHE A 50 -10.99 -6.96 6.22
C PHE A 50 -11.88 -6.12 7.12
N ARG A 51 -12.82 -6.76 7.79
CA ARG A 51 -13.78 -6.07 8.63
C ARG A 51 -13.52 -6.34 10.11
N ASP A 52 -13.67 -5.32 10.91
CA ASP A 52 -13.64 -5.42 12.36
C ASP A 52 -14.41 -4.24 12.96
N ASP A 53 -14.59 -4.28 14.26
CA ASP A 53 -15.14 -3.18 15.02
C ASP A 53 -14.26 -1.94 14.82
N VAL A 54 -14.90 -0.78 14.68
CA VAL A 54 -14.17 0.49 14.51
C VAL A 54 -13.22 0.75 15.68
N SER A 55 -13.53 0.25 16.87
CA SER A 55 -12.69 0.37 18.06
C SER A 55 -11.40 -0.44 17.98
N ALA A 56 -11.27 -1.34 17.01
CA ALA A 56 -10.06 -2.14 16.82
C ALA A 56 -8.92 -1.36 16.13
N ALA A 57 -9.18 -0.16 15.60
CA ALA A 57 -8.15 0.61 14.90
C ALA A 57 -6.87 0.84 15.72
N PRO A 58 -6.93 1.21 17.02
CA PRO A 58 -5.71 1.35 17.82
C PRO A 58 -4.93 0.04 17.97
N HIS A 59 -5.61 -1.10 18.04
CA HIS A 59 -4.96 -2.41 18.10
C HIS A 59 -4.16 -2.68 16.83
N TYR A 60 -4.74 -2.44 15.66
CA TYR A 60 -4.03 -2.64 14.40
C TYR A 60 -2.86 -1.69 14.23
N ALA A 61 -3.01 -0.44 14.65
CA ALA A 61 -1.92 0.53 14.61
C ALA A 61 -0.75 0.09 15.51
N ALA A 62 -1.05 -0.38 16.73
CA ALA A 62 -0.02 -0.88 17.64
C ALA A 62 0.67 -2.13 17.09
N THR A 63 -0.10 -3.03 16.47
CA THR A 63 0.47 -4.25 15.86
C THR A 63 1.38 -3.90 14.69
N LEU A 64 1.04 -2.88 13.89
CA LEU A 64 1.91 -2.39 12.83
C LEU A 64 3.24 -1.87 13.39
N GLU A 65 3.20 -1.10 14.48
CA GLU A 65 4.43 -0.60 15.12
C GLU A 65 5.31 -1.74 15.63
N GLU A 66 4.71 -2.77 16.21
CA GLU A 66 5.44 -3.89 16.79
C GLU A 66 6.00 -4.86 15.75
N THR A 67 5.45 -4.87 14.53
CA THR A 67 5.81 -5.84 13.49
C THR A 67 6.46 -5.17 12.28
N VAL A 68 5.68 -4.41 11.51
CA VAL A 68 6.16 -3.83 10.25
C VAL A 68 7.20 -2.74 10.51
N PHE A 69 6.98 -1.91 11.53
CA PHE A 69 7.86 -0.80 11.88
C PHE A 69 8.89 -1.14 12.98
N ALA A 70 8.98 -2.41 13.36
CA ALA A 70 9.98 -2.83 14.36
C ALA A 70 11.41 -2.61 13.87
N GLU A 71 11.64 -2.70 12.57
CA GLU A 71 12.91 -2.38 11.94
C GLU A 71 12.88 -0.93 11.46
N PRO A 72 13.89 -0.12 11.82
CA PRO A 72 13.88 1.32 11.49
C PRO A 72 14.09 1.61 10.01
N GLU A 73 14.68 0.67 9.27
CA GLU A 73 14.95 0.87 7.85
C GLU A 73 13.75 0.49 6.99
N PRO A 74 13.44 1.28 5.94
CA PRO A 74 12.41 0.92 4.99
C PRO A 74 12.72 -0.41 4.31
N ALA A 75 11.67 -1.20 4.02
CA ALA A 75 11.84 -2.43 3.26
C ALA A 75 12.18 -2.09 1.80
N ALA A 76 13.16 -2.79 1.25
CA ALA A 76 13.55 -2.61 -0.14
C ALA A 76 12.50 -3.23 -1.07
N VAL A 77 12.20 -2.52 -2.15
CA VAL A 77 11.23 -2.95 -3.17
C VAL A 77 11.89 -2.80 -4.53
N ARG A 78 11.81 -3.84 -5.35
CA ARG A 78 12.33 -3.83 -6.71
C ARG A 78 11.19 -3.96 -7.71
N ILE A 79 11.15 -3.06 -8.69
CA ILE A 79 10.16 -3.11 -9.76
C ILE A 79 10.62 -4.11 -10.80
N THR A 80 9.75 -5.07 -11.14
CA THR A 80 10.07 -6.15 -12.08
C THR A 80 9.34 -6.01 -13.41
N GLY A 81 8.33 -5.16 -13.51
CA GLY A 81 7.62 -4.95 -14.75
C GLY A 81 6.52 -3.93 -14.63
N MET A 82 5.92 -3.60 -15.78
CA MET A 82 4.79 -2.68 -15.84
C MET A 82 3.73 -3.26 -16.79
N PRO A 83 2.97 -4.27 -16.32
CA PRO A 83 1.96 -4.90 -17.17
C PRO A 83 0.80 -3.96 -17.46
N LEU A 84 0.28 -4.07 -18.68
CA LEU A 84 -0.92 -3.36 -19.13
C LEU A 84 -2.01 -4.40 -19.38
N LEU A 85 -3.09 -4.33 -18.62
CA LEU A 85 -4.29 -5.14 -18.80
C LEU A 85 -5.39 -4.26 -19.41
N PRO A 86 -6.50 -4.84 -19.94
CA PRO A 86 -7.54 -4.04 -20.57
C PRO A 86 -8.12 -2.92 -19.67
N ASP A 87 -8.15 -3.14 -18.37
CA ASP A 87 -8.72 -2.19 -17.39
C ASP A 87 -7.74 -1.79 -16.29
N TRP A 88 -6.45 -2.14 -16.43
CA TRP A 88 -5.49 -1.91 -15.36
C TRP A 88 -4.07 -1.76 -15.90
N LEU A 89 -3.37 -0.75 -15.42
CA LEU A 89 -1.94 -0.55 -15.63
C LEU A 89 -1.29 -0.37 -14.28
N GLY A 90 -0.22 -1.12 -14.01
CA GLY A 90 0.46 -1.03 -12.73
C GLY A 90 1.91 -1.46 -12.81
N LEU A 91 2.53 -1.56 -11.65
CA LEU A 91 3.89 -2.02 -11.50
C LEU A 91 3.88 -3.36 -10.78
N THR A 92 4.62 -4.34 -11.32
CA THR A 92 4.91 -5.56 -10.56
C THR A 92 6.19 -5.37 -9.79
N ILE A 93 6.23 -5.89 -8.58
CA ILE A 93 7.35 -5.69 -7.67
C ILE A 93 7.83 -6.99 -7.06
N GLU A 94 9.07 -6.98 -6.59
CA GLU A 94 9.65 -8.02 -5.75
C GLU A 94 10.03 -7.37 -4.42
N ALA A 95 9.47 -7.87 -3.32
CA ALA A 95 9.59 -7.24 -2.00
C ALA A 95 9.50 -8.30 -0.90
N GLU A 96 10.49 -9.20 -0.84
CA GLU A 96 10.51 -10.31 0.11
C GLU A 96 10.50 -9.85 1.57
N GLU A 97 11.25 -8.81 1.89
CA GLU A 97 11.30 -8.29 3.25
C GLU A 97 9.96 -7.70 3.68
N LEU A 98 9.32 -6.95 2.78
CA LEU A 98 8.00 -6.40 3.06
C LEU A 98 6.97 -7.51 3.26
N ARG A 99 7.05 -8.55 2.43
CA ARG A 99 6.18 -9.74 2.57
C ARG A 99 6.37 -10.41 3.92
N ARG A 100 7.60 -10.55 4.39
CA ARG A 100 7.92 -11.12 5.69
C ARG A 100 7.32 -10.28 6.82
N ARG A 101 7.47 -8.96 6.75
CA ARG A 101 6.92 -8.05 7.75
C ARG A 101 5.39 -8.12 7.81
N VAL A 102 4.75 -8.23 6.66
CA VAL A 102 3.28 -8.36 6.58
C VAL A 102 2.81 -9.69 7.14
N ALA A 103 3.52 -10.78 6.87
CA ALA A 103 3.19 -12.09 7.44
C ALA A 103 3.28 -12.06 8.96
N THR A 104 4.27 -11.39 9.53
CA THR A 104 4.39 -11.19 10.97
C THR A 104 3.22 -10.38 11.52
N PHE A 105 2.83 -9.31 10.85
CA PHE A 105 1.66 -8.53 11.21
C PHE A 105 0.40 -9.39 11.25
N ALA A 106 0.17 -10.17 10.19
CA ALA A 106 -1.02 -11.02 10.10
C ALA A 106 -1.10 -12.06 11.22
N THR A 107 0.05 -12.56 11.69
CA THR A 107 0.12 -13.51 12.79
C THR A 107 -0.24 -12.86 14.12
N HIS A 108 0.12 -11.58 14.32
CA HIS A 108 -0.07 -10.87 15.59
C HIS A 108 -1.34 -10.02 15.64
N ALA A 109 -1.96 -9.79 14.51
CA ALA A 109 -3.15 -8.91 14.42
C ALA A 109 -4.43 -9.52 15.01
#